data_09f84eed326c135ca9f9232277b17658
#
_entry.id   09f84eed326c135ca9f9232277b17658
#
_cell.length_a   1.000
_cell.length_b   1.000
_cell.length_c   1.000
_cell.angle_alpha   90.00
_cell.angle_beta   90.00
_cell.angle_gamma   90.00
#
_symmetry.space_group_name_H-M   'P 1'
#
loop_
_entity.id
_entity.type
_entity.pdbx_description
1 polymer ?
#
loop_
_entity_poly.entity_id
_entity_poly.type
_entity_poly.pdbx_seq_one_letter_code
_entity_poly.pdbx_strand_id
1 'polypeptide(L)'
;SDQAAQLVQFLSTFFRKNLKRPSEIVTLADEIEHVNAYLQIEKARFQSRLQVSLSVPDDLAYQHLPAFTLQPIVENAIKHGTSQLLGSGEIMISASRFNRHLVLDIEDNAGLYEASASGGLGMSLVDKRLRAHFGDDCGITVACEPDRYTRITLRLPLEENAC
;
A
#
# COMPACT_ATOMS: atom_id res chain seq x y z
N SER A 1 19.41 -3.11 21.90
CA SER A 1 18.56 -4.30 21.78
C SER A 1 18.34 -4.63 20.32
N ASP A 2 17.93 -5.84 20.05
CA ASP A 2 17.64 -6.28 18.68
C ASP A 2 16.46 -5.51 18.07
N GLN A 3 15.46 -5.19 18.89
CA GLN A 3 14.30 -4.41 18.44
C GLN A 3 14.71 -2.98 18.02
N ALA A 4 15.59 -2.34 18.80
CA ALA A 4 16.09 -1.01 18.44
C ALA A 4 16.92 -1.05 17.15
N ALA A 5 17.76 -2.07 16.98
CA ALA A 5 18.56 -2.23 15.77
C ALA A 5 17.67 -2.47 14.55
N GLN A 6 16.63 -3.28 14.67
CA GLN A 6 15.65 -3.51 13.60
C GLN A 6 14.91 -2.23 13.23
N LEU A 7 14.49 -1.44 14.21
CA LEU A 7 13.80 -0.18 13.96
C LEU A 7 14.70 0.80 13.19
N VAL A 8 15.97 0.89 13.56
CA VAL A 8 16.95 1.73 12.84
C VAL A 8 17.06 1.28 11.38
N GLN A 9 17.08 -0.03 11.12
CA GLN A 9 17.13 -0.56 9.76
C GLN A 9 15.88 -0.19 8.96
N PHE A 10 14.70 -0.29 9.55
CA PHE A 10 13.44 0.10 8.88
C PHE A 10 13.42 1.60 8.59
N LEU A 11 13.86 2.43 9.52
CA LEU A 11 13.98 3.88 9.31
C LEU A 11 14.94 4.19 8.16
N SER A 12 16.08 3.53 8.13
CA SER A 12 17.07 3.67 7.06
C SER A 12 16.50 3.28 5.69
N THR A 13 15.83 2.14 5.62
CA THR A 13 15.16 1.67 4.40
C THR A 13 14.09 2.65 3.94
N PHE A 14 13.25 3.10 4.85
CA PHE A 14 12.17 4.04 4.57
C PHE A 14 12.71 5.35 3.98
N PHE A 15 13.69 5.96 4.63
CA PHE A 15 14.26 7.22 4.17
C PHE A 15 14.99 7.07 2.83
N ARG A 16 15.73 5.98 2.65
CA ARG A 16 16.43 5.72 1.38
C ARG A 16 15.44 5.58 0.22
N LYS A 17 14.33 4.84 0.43
CA LYS A 17 13.32 4.66 -0.61
C LYS A 17 12.50 5.92 -0.87
N ASN A 18 12.37 6.80 0.10
CA ASN A 18 11.73 8.10 -0.11
C ASN A 18 12.52 9.02 -1.04
N LEU A 19 13.79 8.73 -1.31
CA LEU A 19 14.59 9.49 -2.26
C LEU A 19 14.28 9.15 -3.73
N LYS A 20 13.53 8.09 -3.98
CA LYS A 20 13.14 7.73 -5.35
C LYS A 20 12.17 8.76 -5.93
N ARG A 21 12.20 8.87 -7.26
CA ARG A 21 11.28 9.75 -7.97
C ARG A 21 9.98 9.01 -8.26
N PRO A 22 8.82 9.68 -8.21
CA PRO A 22 7.55 9.03 -8.57
C PRO A 22 7.51 8.51 -10.01
N SER A 23 8.35 9.06 -10.89
CA SER A 23 8.47 8.61 -12.29
C SER A 23 9.30 7.32 -12.44
N GLU A 24 10.04 6.91 -11.41
CA GLU A 24 10.83 5.68 -11.49
C GLU A 24 9.92 4.46 -11.50
N ILE A 25 10.29 3.48 -12.33
CA ILE A 25 9.64 2.18 -12.35
C ILE A 25 10.44 1.25 -11.43
N VAL A 26 9.74 0.63 -10.51
CA VAL A 26 10.33 -0.30 -9.53
C VAL A 26 9.61 -1.63 -9.58
N THR A 27 10.13 -2.64 -8.90
CA THR A 27 9.43 -3.91 -8.75
C THR A 27 8.41 -3.83 -7.61
N LEU A 28 7.42 -4.73 -7.66
CA LEU A 28 6.48 -4.88 -6.54
C LEU A 28 7.23 -5.20 -5.24
N ALA A 29 8.26 -6.03 -5.30
CA ALA A 29 9.10 -6.33 -4.14
C ALA A 29 9.71 -5.06 -3.53
N ASP A 30 10.20 -4.13 -4.36
CA ASP A 30 10.72 -2.84 -3.89
C ASP A 30 9.65 -2.00 -3.19
N GLU A 31 8.46 -1.90 -3.79
CA GLU A 31 7.36 -1.16 -3.19
C GLU A 31 6.91 -1.79 -1.87
N ILE A 32 6.82 -3.11 -1.82
CA ILE A 32 6.45 -3.83 -0.59
C ILE A 32 7.52 -3.62 0.49
N GLU A 33 8.79 -3.62 0.13
CA GLU A 33 9.86 -3.32 1.11
C GLU A 33 9.72 -1.91 1.68
N HIS A 34 9.40 -0.93 0.83
CA HIS A 34 9.14 0.45 1.25
C HIS A 34 7.94 0.53 2.21
N VAL A 35 6.83 -0.05 1.82
CA VAL A 35 5.59 -0.08 2.60
C VAL A 35 5.80 -0.83 3.91
N ASN A 36 6.49 -1.97 3.87
CA ASN A 36 6.77 -2.74 5.09
C ASN A 36 7.64 -1.95 6.07
N ALA A 37 8.64 -1.25 5.58
CA ALA A 37 9.48 -0.40 6.44
C ALA A 37 8.62 0.64 7.18
N TYR A 38 7.74 1.33 6.45
CA TYR A 38 6.79 2.27 7.04
C TYR A 38 5.89 1.61 8.08
N LEU A 39 5.31 0.46 7.75
CA LEU A 39 4.41 -0.25 8.66
C LEU A 39 5.11 -0.74 9.93
N GLN A 40 6.36 -1.17 9.83
CA GLN A 40 7.13 -1.59 11.01
C GLN A 40 7.44 -0.39 11.92
N ILE A 41 7.69 0.78 11.35
CA ILE A 41 7.84 2.02 12.11
C ILE A 41 6.53 2.35 12.85
N GLU A 42 5.41 2.26 12.18
CA GLU A 42 4.10 2.51 12.78
C GLU A 42 3.72 1.45 13.83
N LYS A 43 4.09 0.20 13.61
CA LYS A 43 3.92 -0.86 14.62
C LYS A 43 4.72 -0.57 15.89
N ALA A 44 5.93 -0.04 15.77
CA ALA A 44 6.71 0.37 16.93
C ALA A 44 6.01 1.49 17.70
N ARG A 45 5.33 2.40 16.99
CA ARG A 45 4.57 3.50 17.58
C ARG A 45 3.28 3.03 18.25
N PHE A 46 2.50 2.18 17.58
CA PHE A 46 1.18 1.73 18.05
C PHE A 46 1.23 0.42 18.83
N GLN A 47 2.33 -0.32 18.73
CA GLN A 47 2.55 -1.61 19.39
C GLN A 47 1.44 -2.63 19.04
N SER A 48 0.85 -3.30 20.04
CA SER A 48 -0.18 -4.30 19.81
C SER A 48 -1.49 -3.76 19.23
N ARG A 49 -1.63 -2.44 19.17
CA ARG A 49 -2.81 -1.78 18.58
C ARG A 49 -2.78 -1.75 17.05
N LEU A 50 -1.72 -2.21 16.42
CA LEU A 50 -1.63 -2.33 14.97
C LEU A 50 -1.16 -3.72 14.58
N GLN A 51 -2.00 -4.43 13.82
CA GLN A 51 -1.67 -5.71 13.22
C GLN A 51 -1.50 -5.55 11.73
N VAL A 52 -0.48 -6.14 11.16
CA VAL A 52 -0.14 -6.03 9.73
C VAL A 52 -0.01 -7.42 9.13
N SER A 53 -0.63 -7.60 7.96
CA SER A 53 -0.54 -8.83 7.18
C SER A 53 -0.16 -8.49 5.74
N LEU A 54 0.86 -9.16 5.22
CA LEU A 54 1.32 -9.03 3.85
C LEU A 54 1.21 -10.39 3.16
N SER A 55 0.54 -10.43 2.02
CA SER A 55 0.38 -11.64 1.22
C SER A 55 0.72 -11.34 -0.23
N VAL A 56 1.99 -11.49 -0.59
CA VAL A 56 2.49 -11.24 -1.94
C VAL A 56 3.14 -12.51 -2.46
N PRO A 57 2.50 -13.19 -3.44
CA PRO A 57 3.10 -14.38 -4.04
C PRO A 57 4.46 -14.09 -4.68
N ASP A 58 5.38 -15.03 -4.56
CA ASP A 58 6.75 -14.86 -5.07
C ASP A 58 6.77 -14.59 -6.58
N ASP A 59 5.86 -15.21 -7.33
CA ASP A 59 5.79 -15.06 -8.78
C ASP A 59 5.29 -13.68 -9.23
N LEU A 60 4.76 -12.87 -8.31
CA LEU A 60 4.34 -11.49 -8.59
C LEU A 60 5.36 -10.45 -8.11
N ALA A 61 6.38 -10.85 -7.38
CA ALA A 61 7.34 -9.94 -6.75
C ALA A 61 8.11 -9.07 -7.74
N TYR A 62 8.30 -9.55 -8.96
CA TYR A 62 9.07 -8.84 -9.99
C TYR A 62 8.21 -8.10 -11.02
N GLN A 63 6.91 -8.05 -10.81
CA GLN A 63 6.04 -7.17 -11.59
C GLN A 63 6.45 -5.71 -11.38
N HIS A 64 6.32 -4.88 -12.41
CA HIS A 64 6.78 -3.49 -12.38
C HIS A 64 5.63 -2.53 -12.20
N LEU A 65 5.89 -1.48 -11.45
CA LEU A 65 4.94 -0.39 -11.21
C LEU A 65 5.69 0.91 -10.89
N PRO A 66 5.03 2.06 -11.02
CA PRO A 66 5.66 3.31 -10.61
C PRO A 66 5.93 3.33 -9.11
N ALA A 67 7.07 3.91 -8.72
CA ALA A 67 7.37 4.15 -7.31
C ALA A 67 6.26 4.99 -6.67
N PHE A 68 6.03 4.80 -5.38
CA PHE A 68 4.98 5.48 -4.60
C PHE A 68 3.56 5.18 -5.09
N THR A 69 3.34 3.99 -5.65
CA THR A 69 1.98 3.53 -6.00
C THR A 69 1.22 3.08 -4.75
N LEU A 70 1.84 2.26 -3.91
CA LEU A 70 1.22 1.73 -2.69
C LEU A 70 1.39 2.65 -1.49
N GLN A 71 2.53 3.30 -1.36
CA GLN A 71 2.91 4.05 -0.16
C GLN A 71 1.86 5.09 0.27
N PRO A 72 1.36 5.97 -0.62
CA PRO A 72 0.36 6.97 -0.22
C PRO A 72 -0.94 6.34 0.29
N ILE A 73 -1.33 5.20 -0.27
CA ILE A 73 -2.57 4.51 0.10
C ILE A 73 -2.43 3.88 1.48
N VAL A 74 -1.29 3.27 1.76
CA VAL A 74 -1.00 2.67 3.06
C VAL A 74 -0.91 3.76 4.13
N GLU A 75 -0.26 4.88 3.83
CA GLU A 75 -0.20 6.02 4.74
C GLU A 75 -1.60 6.53 5.10
N ASN A 76 -2.49 6.63 4.11
CA ASN A 76 -3.88 7.03 4.34
C ASN A 76 -4.64 6.01 5.19
N ALA A 77 -4.44 4.72 4.96
CA ALA A 77 -5.08 3.67 5.76
C ALA A 77 -4.69 3.75 7.24
N ILE A 78 -3.44 4.10 7.54
CA ILE A 78 -3.00 4.36 8.91
C ILE A 78 -3.59 5.67 9.42
N LYS A 79 -3.33 6.77 8.72
CA LYS A 79 -3.62 8.13 9.18
C LYS A 79 -5.10 8.40 9.37
N HIS A 80 -5.90 7.98 8.39
CA HIS A 80 -7.34 8.28 8.33
C HIS A 80 -8.20 7.06 8.66
N GLY A 81 -7.59 5.92 8.90
CA GLY A 81 -8.24 4.66 9.23
C GLY A 81 -7.86 4.16 10.61
N THR A 82 -6.90 3.27 10.68
CA THR A 82 -6.58 2.52 11.90
C THR A 82 -6.14 3.37 13.08
N SER A 83 -5.45 4.50 12.85
CA SER A 83 -5.04 5.40 13.94
C SER A 83 -6.22 6.04 14.67
N GLN A 84 -7.40 6.06 14.04
CA GLN A 84 -8.61 6.64 14.63
C GLN A 84 -9.38 5.65 15.50
N LEU A 85 -9.03 4.37 15.46
CA LEU A 85 -9.71 3.34 16.22
C LEU A 85 -9.29 3.37 17.69
N LEU A 86 -10.24 3.16 18.58
CA LEU A 86 -9.98 2.98 20.00
C LEU A 86 -9.40 1.60 20.29
N GLY A 87 -9.76 0.61 19.49
CA GLY A 87 -9.25 -0.75 19.60
C GLY A 87 -8.07 -1.01 18.68
N SER A 88 -7.86 -2.29 18.35
CA SER A 88 -6.78 -2.72 17.47
C SER A 88 -7.10 -2.45 16.01
N GLY A 89 -6.19 -1.78 15.31
CA GLY A 89 -6.23 -1.61 13.87
C GLY A 89 -5.58 -2.79 13.16
N GLU A 90 -6.14 -3.14 12.02
CA GLU A 90 -5.62 -4.20 11.15
C GLU A 90 -5.44 -3.67 9.74
N ILE A 91 -4.28 -3.91 9.15
CA ILE A 91 -3.99 -3.61 7.75
C ILE A 91 -3.59 -4.90 7.06
N MET A 92 -4.28 -5.21 5.96
CA MET A 92 -3.96 -6.35 5.11
C MET A 92 -3.59 -5.84 3.71
N ILE A 93 -2.44 -6.26 3.22
CA ILE A 93 -1.98 -5.93 1.88
C ILE A 93 -1.76 -7.24 1.14
N SER A 94 -2.38 -7.35 -0.02
CA SER A 94 -2.27 -8.56 -0.84
C SER A 94 -2.08 -8.23 -2.31
N ALA A 95 -1.43 -9.14 -3.03
CA ALA A 95 -1.30 -9.09 -4.47
C ALA A 95 -1.84 -10.38 -5.07
N SER A 96 -2.53 -10.27 -6.19
CA SER A 96 -3.10 -11.41 -6.91
C SER A 96 -3.14 -11.13 -8.41
N ARG A 97 -3.45 -12.19 -9.17
CA ARG A 97 -3.75 -12.08 -10.60
C ARG A 97 -5.25 -12.17 -10.78
N PHE A 98 -5.77 -11.32 -11.62
CA PHE A 98 -7.13 -11.47 -12.09
C PHE A 98 -7.18 -11.11 -13.57
N ASN A 99 -7.53 -12.08 -14.41
CA ASN A 99 -7.44 -11.92 -15.87
C ASN A 99 -6.01 -11.51 -16.29
N ARG A 100 -5.87 -10.38 -16.95
CA ARG A 100 -4.58 -9.85 -17.40
C ARG A 100 -4.06 -8.73 -16.49
N HIS A 101 -4.57 -8.68 -15.26
CA HIS A 101 -4.22 -7.61 -14.33
C HIS A 101 -3.48 -8.14 -13.10
N LEU A 102 -2.52 -7.36 -12.66
CA LEU A 102 -2.00 -7.40 -11.31
C LEU A 102 -2.98 -6.62 -10.44
N VAL A 103 -3.50 -7.25 -9.40
CA VAL A 103 -4.46 -6.65 -8.48
C VAL A 103 -3.80 -6.53 -7.12
N LEU A 104 -3.77 -5.30 -6.60
CA LEU A 104 -3.21 -4.99 -5.29
C LEU A 104 -4.35 -4.50 -4.40
N ASP A 105 -4.54 -5.15 -3.25
CA ASP A 105 -5.57 -4.78 -2.29
C ASP A 105 -4.92 -4.30 -1.00
N ILE A 106 -5.40 -3.17 -0.50
CA ILE A 106 -5.06 -2.65 0.83
C ILE A 106 -6.38 -2.53 1.59
N GLU A 107 -6.52 -3.31 2.66
CA GLU A 107 -7.73 -3.32 3.47
C GLU A 107 -7.41 -2.95 4.90
N ASP A 108 -8.20 -2.04 5.46
CA ASP A 108 -8.18 -1.73 6.89
C ASP A 108 -9.51 -2.09 7.54
N ASN A 109 -9.53 -2.23 8.86
CA ASN A 109 -10.71 -2.59 9.62
C ASN A 109 -11.43 -1.38 10.25
N ALA A 110 -11.11 -0.17 9.81
CA ALA A 110 -11.73 1.04 10.36
C ALA A 110 -13.03 1.43 9.66
N GLY A 111 -13.07 1.30 8.33
CA GLY A 111 -14.26 1.69 7.56
C GLY A 111 -14.58 3.17 7.67
N LEU A 112 -13.57 4.04 7.67
CA LEU A 112 -13.71 5.48 7.85
C LEU A 112 -13.49 6.27 6.57
N TYR A 113 -13.51 5.61 5.42
CA TYR A 113 -13.32 6.29 4.14
C TYR A 113 -14.50 7.19 3.80
N GLU A 114 -14.18 8.45 3.46
CA GLU A 114 -15.12 9.42 2.93
C GLU A 114 -14.57 9.99 1.63
N ALA A 115 -15.32 9.85 0.55
CA ALA A 115 -14.88 10.23 -0.79
C ALA A 115 -14.50 11.72 -0.90
N SER A 116 -15.14 12.58 -0.11
CA SER A 116 -14.92 14.04 -0.14
C SER A 116 -13.76 14.51 0.75
N ALA A 117 -13.37 13.72 1.74
CA ALA A 117 -12.44 14.16 2.78
C ALA A 117 -11.16 13.33 2.86
N SER A 118 -11.27 12.02 2.73
CA SER A 118 -10.14 11.13 2.90
C SER A 118 -9.50 10.73 1.58
N GLY A 119 -8.27 10.35 1.64
CA GLY A 119 -7.48 9.96 0.49
C GLY A 119 -7.11 11.13 -0.39
N GLY A 120 -7.86 12.18 -0.32
CA GLY A 120 -7.63 13.45 -0.91
C GLY A 120 -6.75 13.44 -2.14
N LEU A 121 -5.76 14.31 -2.12
CA LEU A 121 -4.83 14.50 -3.24
C LEU A 121 -3.97 13.26 -3.51
N GLY A 122 -3.50 12.58 -2.48
CA GLY A 122 -2.58 11.44 -2.63
C GLY A 122 -3.17 10.30 -3.43
N MET A 123 -4.37 9.84 -3.07
CA MET A 123 -5.05 8.74 -3.75
C MET A 123 -5.50 9.13 -5.16
N SER A 124 -6.01 10.35 -5.32
CA SER A 124 -6.39 10.89 -6.63
C SER A 124 -5.19 10.97 -7.58
N LEU A 125 -4.03 11.38 -7.10
CA LEU A 125 -2.81 11.43 -7.90
C LEU A 125 -2.36 10.03 -8.33
N VAL A 126 -2.43 9.05 -7.45
CA VAL A 126 -2.09 7.66 -7.80
C VAL A 126 -3.05 7.15 -8.88
N ASP A 127 -4.36 7.34 -8.69
CA ASP A 127 -5.35 6.90 -9.67
C ASP A 127 -5.11 7.52 -11.05
N LYS A 128 -4.94 8.84 -11.10
CA LYS A 128 -4.66 9.54 -12.35
C LYS A 128 -3.37 9.07 -13.01
N ARG A 129 -2.34 8.84 -12.22
CA ARG A 129 -1.05 8.37 -12.73
C ARG A 129 -1.16 6.97 -13.32
N LEU A 130 -1.86 6.06 -12.67
CA LEU A 130 -2.06 4.72 -13.19
C LEU A 130 -2.86 4.73 -14.48
N ARG A 131 -3.94 5.51 -14.55
CA ARG A 131 -4.76 5.62 -15.76
C ARG A 131 -4.01 6.28 -16.91
N ALA A 132 -3.25 7.32 -16.63
CA ALA A 132 -2.46 8.00 -17.66
C ALA A 132 -1.34 7.10 -18.21
N HIS A 133 -0.76 6.26 -17.37
CA HIS A 133 0.37 5.42 -17.75
C HIS A 133 -0.07 4.10 -18.39
N PHE A 134 -1.17 3.51 -17.94
CA PHE A 134 -1.59 2.15 -18.30
C PHE A 134 -2.96 2.04 -18.98
N GLY A 135 -3.76 3.11 -19.00
CA GLY A 135 -5.09 3.10 -19.58
C GLY A 135 -6.22 3.13 -18.55
N ASP A 136 -7.45 3.33 -19.03
CA ASP A 136 -8.60 3.59 -18.17
C ASP A 136 -9.13 2.35 -17.44
N ASP A 137 -8.73 1.16 -17.83
CA ASP A 137 -9.06 -0.08 -17.13
C ASP A 137 -8.12 -0.36 -15.95
N CYS A 138 -7.07 0.44 -15.80
CA CYS A 138 -6.19 0.45 -14.64
C CYS A 138 -6.56 1.62 -13.73
N GLY A 139 -6.17 1.55 -12.47
CA GLY A 139 -6.46 2.60 -11.50
C GLY A 139 -6.99 2.07 -10.20
N ILE A 140 -7.67 2.92 -9.44
CA ILE A 140 -8.12 2.63 -8.09
C ILE A 140 -9.63 2.49 -8.03
N THR A 141 -10.09 1.48 -7.28
CA THR A 141 -11.49 1.36 -6.85
C THR A 141 -11.54 1.25 -5.33
N VAL A 142 -12.63 1.73 -4.73
CA VAL A 142 -12.80 1.74 -3.28
C VAL A 142 -14.08 1.02 -2.92
N ALA A 143 -13.99 0.11 -1.96
CA ALA A 143 -15.13 -0.51 -1.29
C ALA A 143 -15.04 -0.17 0.20
N CYS A 144 -16.11 0.37 0.76
CA CYS A 144 -16.14 0.73 2.18
C CYS A 144 -17.47 0.30 2.78
N GLU A 145 -17.39 -0.44 3.88
CA GLU A 145 -18.52 -0.69 4.76
C GLU A 145 -18.25 0.12 6.04
N PRO A 146 -19.06 1.17 6.32
CA PRO A 146 -18.80 2.08 7.43
C PRO A 146 -18.58 1.34 8.76
N ASP A 147 -17.55 1.74 9.46
CA ASP A 147 -17.12 1.18 10.76
C ASP A 147 -16.73 -0.30 10.74
N ARG A 148 -16.59 -0.89 9.55
CA ARG A 148 -16.14 -2.29 9.41
C ARG A 148 -14.85 -2.43 8.62
N TYR A 149 -14.83 -1.96 7.38
CA TYR A 149 -13.61 -2.01 6.58
C TYR A 149 -13.61 -0.97 5.46
N THR A 150 -12.42 -0.61 5.01
CA THR A 150 -12.18 0.04 3.72
C THR A 150 -11.20 -0.83 2.94
N ARG A 151 -11.53 -1.13 1.70
CA ARG A 151 -10.64 -1.85 0.79
C ARG A 151 -10.37 -0.98 -0.43
N ILE A 152 -9.10 -0.70 -0.64
CA ILE A 152 -8.62 0.02 -1.81
C ILE A 152 -8.01 -1.02 -2.75
N THR A 153 -8.51 -1.10 -3.97
CA THR A 153 -8.03 -2.04 -4.99
C THR A 153 -7.37 -1.25 -6.11
N LEU A 154 -6.12 -1.62 -6.42
CA LEU A 154 -5.39 -1.07 -7.55
C LEU A 154 -5.28 -2.13 -8.63
N ARG A 155 -5.57 -1.75 -9.88
CA ARG A 155 -5.36 -2.60 -11.04
C ARG A 155 -4.25 -2.04 -11.92
N LEU A 156 -3.32 -2.91 -12.27
CA LEU A 156 -2.21 -2.63 -13.17
C LEU A 156 -2.13 -3.74 -14.21
N PRO A 157 -1.50 -3.49 -15.35
CA PRO A 157 -1.28 -4.58 -16.31
C PRO A 157 -0.38 -5.63 -15.69
N LEU A 158 -0.70 -6.89 -15.94
CA LEU A 158 0.17 -8.00 -15.59
C LEU A 158 1.19 -8.17 -16.73
N GLU A 159 2.46 -8.13 -16.39
CA GLU A 159 3.52 -8.46 -17.34
C GLU A 159 3.57 -9.97 -17.48
N GLU A 160 3.49 -10.46 -18.71
CA GLU A 160 3.74 -11.87 -18.98
C GLU A 160 5.25 -12.10 -18.93
N ASN A 161 5.65 -13.16 -18.22
CA ASN A 161 7.03 -13.57 -18.23
C ASN A 161 7.42 -13.98 -19.65
N ALA A 162 8.28 -13.18 -20.27
CA ALA A 162 8.99 -13.62 -21.45
C ALA A 162 9.88 -14.82 -21.04
N CYS A 163 9.53 -16.00 -21.49
CA CYS A 163 10.38 -17.17 -21.31
C CYS A 163 11.64 -17.01 -22.13
#